data_5125fb7bf5c495aa82729d0642ef5063
#
_entry.id   5125fb7bf5c495aa82729d0642ef5063
#
_cell.length_a   1.000
_cell.length_b   1.000
_cell.length_c   1.000
_cell.angle_alpha   90.00
_cell.angle_beta   90.00
_cell.angle_gamma   90.00
#
_symmetry.space_group_name_H-M   'P 1'
#
loop_
_entity.id
_entity.type
_entity.pdbx_description
1 polymer ?
#
loop_
_entity_poly.entity_id
_entity_poly.type
_entity_poly.pdbx_seq_one_letter_code
_entity_poly.pdbx_strand_id
1 'polypeptide(L)'
;LSPEMAAHLWLAVQYGDSMMVSGGTASGKTTTLNSISHFIPPASKIITIEDTREMQLPHENWIAGLTRERKTEGASGQSIDMYTLLVAALRQRPEYMIVGEVRGKETMAVFQAMATGQVTYATIHADSTSAIVHRLENPPINIPRILILGLNLIILQAQVRVKNQRTRRIRELTEIVGIEPVSSEIISN
;
A
#
# COMPACT_ATOMS: atom_id res chain seq x y z
N LEU A 1 1.62 17.80 2.28
CA LEU A 1 2.50 17.64 1.10
C LEU A 1 3.12 18.98 0.76
N SER A 2 4.46 19.03 0.57
CA SER A 2 5.09 20.16 -0.12
C SER A 2 4.86 20.03 -1.64
N PRO A 3 5.00 21.12 -2.43
CA PRO A 3 4.91 21.05 -3.88
C PRO A 3 5.90 20.05 -4.50
N GLU A 4 7.13 20.00 -3.98
CA GLU A 4 8.18 19.09 -4.44
C GLU A 4 7.81 17.62 -4.19
N MET A 5 7.32 17.31 -2.98
CA MET A 5 6.81 15.96 -2.66
C MET A 5 5.63 15.58 -3.56
N ALA A 6 4.73 16.52 -3.83
CA ALA A 6 3.58 16.25 -4.70
C ALA A 6 4.03 15.96 -6.14
N ALA A 7 4.99 16.73 -6.67
CA ALA A 7 5.56 16.52 -8.00
C ALA A 7 6.28 15.16 -8.08
N HIS A 8 7.08 14.81 -7.07
CA HIS A 8 7.78 13.52 -7.01
C HIS A 8 6.79 12.35 -6.99
N LEU A 9 5.76 12.40 -6.12
CA LEU A 9 4.73 11.37 -6.05
C LEU A 9 3.91 11.27 -7.34
N TRP A 10 3.63 12.41 -7.99
CA TRP A 10 2.96 12.39 -9.29
C TRP A 10 3.79 11.69 -10.36
N LEU A 11 5.09 12.00 -10.45
CA LEU A 11 6.01 11.33 -11.37
C LEU A 11 6.09 9.82 -11.07
N ALA A 12 6.28 9.44 -9.81
CA ALA A 12 6.34 8.05 -9.41
C ALA A 12 5.06 7.26 -9.78
N VAL A 13 3.88 7.88 -9.65
CA VAL A 13 2.62 7.29 -10.14
C VAL A 13 2.66 7.12 -11.66
N GLN A 14 3.11 8.14 -12.42
CA GLN A 14 3.16 8.05 -13.89
C GLN A 14 4.16 7.01 -14.39
N TYR A 15 5.25 6.78 -13.65
CA TYR A 15 6.24 5.74 -13.96
C TYR A 15 5.83 4.34 -13.51
N GLY A 16 4.74 4.22 -12.76
CA GLY A 16 4.23 2.93 -12.28
C GLY A 16 4.99 2.38 -11.09
N ASP A 17 5.51 3.23 -10.23
CA ASP A 17 6.17 2.82 -8.99
C ASP A 17 5.17 2.27 -7.98
N SER A 18 5.47 1.13 -7.39
CA SER A 18 4.71 0.57 -6.28
C SER A 18 5.02 1.28 -4.97
N MET A 19 3.97 1.54 -4.17
CA MET A 19 4.09 2.40 -2.98
C MET A 19 3.46 1.78 -1.73
N MET A 20 4.07 2.05 -0.58
CA MET A 20 3.52 1.68 0.72
C MET A 20 3.40 2.89 1.64
N VAL A 21 2.17 3.19 2.07
CA VAL A 21 1.92 4.27 3.03
C VAL A 21 1.87 3.68 4.44
N SER A 22 2.73 4.15 5.31
CA SER A 22 2.86 3.67 6.70
C SER A 22 2.62 4.77 7.72
N GLY A 23 2.37 4.39 8.94
CA GLY A 23 2.16 5.30 10.08
C GLY A 23 1.23 4.73 11.12
N GLY A 24 1.19 5.37 12.26
CA GLY A 24 0.33 4.99 13.39
C GLY A 24 -1.17 5.10 13.08
N THR A 25 -1.99 4.71 14.04
CA THR A 25 -3.45 4.84 13.95
C THR A 25 -3.84 6.32 13.77
N ALA A 26 -4.80 6.56 12.90
CA ALA A 26 -5.31 7.90 12.58
C ALA A 26 -4.25 8.90 12.09
N SER A 27 -3.08 8.44 11.59
CA SER A 27 -2.04 9.31 11.03
C SER A 27 -2.40 9.89 9.64
N GLY A 28 -3.42 9.34 8.97
CA GLY A 28 -3.89 9.78 7.65
C GLY A 28 -3.38 8.92 6.49
N LYS A 29 -3.00 7.65 6.74
CA LYS A 29 -2.54 6.72 5.70
C LYS A 29 -3.51 6.64 4.52
N THR A 30 -4.76 6.28 4.79
CA THR A 30 -5.80 6.15 3.75
C THR A 30 -6.08 7.47 3.05
N THR A 31 -6.05 8.59 3.79
CA THR A 31 -6.23 9.92 3.18
C THR A 31 -5.10 10.23 2.20
N THR A 32 -3.85 9.93 2.55
CA THR A 32 -2.69 10.12 1.68
C THR A 32 -2.75 9.16 0.49
N LEU A 33 -3.04 7.89 0.73
CA LEU A 33 -3.21 6.89 -0.32
C LEU A 33 -4.28 7.32 -1.32
N ASN A 34 -5.45 7.76 -0.84
CA ASN A 34 -6.53 8.25 -1.69
C ASN A 34 -6.10 9.47 -2.51
N SER A 35 -5.38 10.43 -1.89
CA SER A 35 -4.89 11.63 -2.59
C SER A 35 -3.87 11.30 -3.69
N ILE A 36 -2.94 10.38 -3.44
CA ILE A 36 -1.95 9.93 -4.44
C ILE A 36 -2.64 9.19 -5.58
N SER A 37 -3.66 8.40 -5.28
CA SER A 37 -4.42 7.65 -6.28
C SER A 37 -5.15 8.54 -7.30
N HIS A 38 -5.37 9.82 -6.99
CA HIS A 38 -5.90 10.78 -7.97
C HIS A 38 -4.88 11.18 -9.05
N PHE A 39 -3.60 10.87 -8.86
CA PHE A 39 -2.58 11.05 -9.90
C PHE A 39 -2.56 9.92 -10.94
N ILE A 40 -3.25 8.82 -10.69
CA ILE A 40 -3.38 7.71 -11.65
C ILE A 40 -4.07 8.23 -12.93
N PRO A 41 -3.57 7.87 -14.13
CA PRO A 41 -4.20 8.29 -15.37
C PRO A 41 -5.69 7.93 -15.43
N PRO A 42 -6.57 8.83 -15.90
CA PRO A 42 -8.03 8.63 -15.85
C PRO A 42 -8.57 7.39 -16.57
N ALA A 43 -7.86 6.94 -17.61
CA ALA A 43 -8.26 5.77 -18.40
C ALA A 43 -7.83 4.43 -17.78
N SER A 44 -6.98 4.46 -16.75
CA SER A 44 -6.42 3.26 -16.15
C SER A 44 -7.46 2.39 -15.46
N LYS A 45 -7.29 1.07 -15.59
CA LYS A 45 -8.07 0.10 -14.84
C LYS A 45 -7.50 -0.02 -13.42
N ILE A 46 -8.33 0.32 -12.44
CA ILE A 46 -7.97 0.30 -11.02
C ILE A 46 -8.82 -0.74 -10.29
N ILE A 47 -8.21 -1.55 -9.43
CA ILE A 47 -8.91 -2.40 -8.48
C ILE A 47 -8.48 -2.02 -7.07
N THR A 48 -9.44 -1.66 -6.21
CA THR A 48 -9.21 -1.46 -4.78
C THR A 48 -9.72 -2.67 -4.00
N ILE A 49 -9.00 -3.06 -2.93
CA ILE A 49 -9.37 -4.15 -2.04
C ILE A 49 -9.28 -3.64 -0.60
N GLU A 50 -10.41 -3.61 0.09
CA GLU A 50 -10.53 -2.99 1.40
C GLU A 50 -11.40 -3.83 2.35
N ASP A 51 -11.14 -3.73 3.66
CA ASP A 51 -12.02 -4.28 4.70
C ASP A 51 -13.26 -3.39 4.90
N THR A 52 -13.05 -2.09 4.84
CA THR A 52 -14.10 -1.07 4.89
C THR A 52 -13.82 -0.07 3.78
N ARG A 53 -14.84 0.34 3.07
CA ARG A 53 -14.70 1.26 1.94
C ARG A 53 -14.34 2.66 2.40
N GLU A 54 -13.10 3.05 2.17
CA GLU A 54 -12.56 4.39 2.47
C GLU A 54 -12.07 5.10 1.20
N MET A 55 -11.69 4.35 0.15
CA MET A 55 -11.24 4.90 -1.12
C MET A 55 -12.40 5.52 -1.90
N GLN A 56 -12.12 6.66 -2.54
CA GLN A 56 -13.05 7.38 -3.41
C GLN A 56 -12.28 7.89 -4.63
N LEU A 57 -12.44 7.22 -5.75
CA LEU A 57 -11.71 7.52 -6.98
C LEU A 57 -12.67 8.03 -8.06
N PRO A 58 -12.26 9.03 -8.84
CA PRO A 58 -13.07 9.57 -9.93
C PRO A 58 -13.01 8.74 -11.23
N HIS A 59 -12.24 7.64 -11.22
CA HIS A 59 -11.96 6.85 -12.41
C HIS A 59 -13.17 6.03 -12.85
N GLU A 60 -13.48 6.04 -14.16
CA GLU A 60 -14.59 5.27 -14.71
C GLU A 60 -14.35 3.77 -14.68
N ASN A 61 -13.10 3.31 -14.85
CA ASN A 61 -12.71 1.90 -14.81
C ASN A 61 -12.17 1.49 -13.44
N TRP A 62 -12.92 1.79 -12.40
CA TRP A 62 -12.60 1.44 -11.01
C TRP A 62 -13.52 0.34 -10.50
N ILE A 63 -12.91 -0.75 -9.99
CA ILE A 63 -13.59 -1.88 -9.35
C ILE A 63 -13.23 -1.88 -7.87
N ALA A 64 -14.23 -1.73 -6.99
CA ALA A 64 -14.05 -1.76 -5.55
C ALA A 64 -14.41 -3.13 -4.98
N GLY A 65 -13.42 -3.87 -4.48
CA GLY A 65 -13.56 -5.11 -3.75
C GLY A 65 -13.62 -4.87 -2.25
N LEU A 66 -14.61 -5.47 -1.57
CA LEU A 66 -14.72 -5.43 -0.12
C LEU A 66 -14.67 -6.85 0.45
N THR A 67 -13.93 -7.02 1.55
CA THR A 67 -13.95 -8.27 2.29
C THR A 67 -15.33 -8.50 2.91
N ARG A 68 -15.68 -9.75 3.10
CA ARG A 68 -16.93 -10.12 3.75
C ARG A 68 -16.67 -11.19 4.80
N GLU A 69 -16.74 -10.79 6.05
CA GLU A 69 -16.69 -11.71 7.18
C GLU A 69 -18.06 -12.37 7.42
N ARG A 70 -18.02 -13.62 7.83
CA ARG A 70 -19.22 -14.35 8.24
C ARG A 70 -19.63 -13.89 9.64
N LYS A 71 -20.71 -13.12 9.75
CA LYS A 71 -21.18 -12.54 11.03
C LYS A 71 -22.02 -13.48 11.92
N THR A 72 -22.43 -14.68 11.42
CA THR A 72 -23.31 -15.57 12.19
C THR A 72 -23.13 -17.04 11.82
N GLU A 73 -23.05 -17.94 12.79
CA GLU A 73 -23.20 -19.37 12.60
C GLU A 73 -24.61 -19.66 12.04
N GLY A 74 -24.68 -20.26 10.85
CA GLY A 74 -25.96 -20.57 10.18
C GLY A 74 -26.30 -19.76 8.94
N ALA A 75 -25.63 -18.66 8.64
CA ALA A 75 -25.82 -17.95 7.38
C ALA A 75 -25.15 -18.70 6.22
N SER A 76 -25.90 -19.00 5.16
CA SER A 76 -25.42 -19.62 3.92
C SER A 76 -24.59 -18.62 3.10
N GLY A 77 -23.39 -18.29 3.53
CA GLY A 77 -22.48 -17.39 2.81
C GLY A 77 -21.04 -17.73 3.10
N GLN A 78 -20.21 -17.81 2.04
CA GLN A 78 -18.78 -18.00 2.17
C GLN A 78 -18.13 -16.68 2.60
N SER A 79 -17.20 -16.71 3.56
CA SER A 79 -16.38 -15.55 3.87
C SER A 79 -15.45 -15.27 2.68
N ILE A 80 -15.28 -14.01 2.34
CA ILE A 80 -14.37 -13.55 1.28
C ILE A 80 -13.29 -12.72 1.96
N ASP A 81 -12.11 -13.28 2.10
CA ASP A 81 -10.98 -12.60 2.71
C ASP A 81 -10.21 -11.77 1.66
N MET A 82 -9.31 -10.92 2.16
CA MET A 82 -8.49 -10.04 1.33
C MET A 82 -7.61 -10.81 0.35
N TYR A 83 -7.07 -11.96 0.76
CA TYR A 83 -6.26 -12.81 -0.11
C TYR A 83 -7.07 -13.34 -1.31
N THR A 84 -8.30 -13.80 -1.09
CA THR A 84 -9.19 -14.26 -2.16
C THR A 84 -9.50 -13.16 -3.17
N LEU A 85 -9.76 -11.94 -2.68
CA LEU A 85 -9.99 -10.78 -3.54
C LEU A 85 -8.74 -10.39 -4.34
N LEU A 86 -7.55 -10.45 -3.72
CA LEU A 86 -6.28 -10.20 -4.38
C LEU A 86 -6.03 -11.16 -5.55
N VAL A 87 -6.20 -12.46 -5.32
CA VAL A 87 -6.04 -13.47 -6.37
C VAL A 87 -7.02 -13.25 -7.52
N ALA A 88 -8.27 -12.87 -7.21
CA ALA A 88 -9.28 -12.54 -8.22
C ALA A 88 -8.94 -11.24 -8.98
N ALA A 89 -8.40 -10.23 -8.29
CA ALA A 89 -7.97 -8.97 -8.89
C ALA A 89 -6.82 -9.17 -9.88
N LEU A 90 -5.79 -9.95 -9.51
CA LEU A 90 -4.65 -10.23 -10.38
C LEU A 90 -5.06 -10.89 -11.71
N ARG A 91 -6.08 -11.75 -11.68
CA ARG A 91 -6.63 -12.37 -12.91
C ARG A 91 -7.32 -11.38 -13.83
N GLN A 92 -7.75 -10.24 -13.31
CA GLN A 92 -8.40 -9.19 -14.09
C GLN A 92 -7.39 -8.23 -14.75
N ARG A 93 -6.08 -8.39 -14.48
CA ARG A 93 -4.97 -7.59 -15.02
C ARG A 93 -5.24 -6.09 -14.88
N PRO A 94 -5.41 -5.54 -13.66
CA PRO A 94 -5.51 -4.11 -13.46
C PRO A 94 -4.19 -3.43 -13.81
N GLU A 95 -4.21 -2.16 -14.17
CA GLU A 95 -2.99 -1.36 -14.27
C GLU A 95 -2.52 -0.95 -12.88
N TYR A 96 -3.46 -0.62 -11.99
CA TYR A 96 -3.17 -0.27 -10.60
C TYR A 96 -4.01 -1.11 -9.65
N MET A 97 -3.37 -1.65 -8.65
CA MET A 97 -4.02 -2.36 -7.56
C MET A 97 -3.78 -1.61 -6.24
N ILE A 98 -4.84 -1.37 -5.47
CA ILE A 98 -4.77 -0.63 -4.22
C ILE A 98 -5.33 -1.48 -3.11
N VAL A 99 -4.52 -1.75 -2.08
CA VAL A 99 -4.88 -2.58 -0.94
C VAL A 99 -4.98 -1.71 0.30
N GLY A 100 -6.12 -1.69 0.95
CA GLY A 100 -6.41 -0.81 2.08
C GLY A 100 -5.40 -0.93 3.20
N GLU A 101 -5.23 -2.12 3.76
CA GLU A 101 -4.19 -2.39 4.76
C GLU A 101 -3.73 -3.85 4.71
N VAL A 102 -2.42 -4.07 4.75
CA VAL A 102 -1.83 -5.41 4.80
C VAL A 102 -1.38 -5.75 6.21
N ARG A 103 -1.73 -6.97 6.68
CA ARG A 103 -1.47 -7.41 8.06
C ARG A 103 -1.04 -8.87 8.16
N GLY A 104 -1.37 -9.72 7.18
CA GLY A 104 -1.20 -11.17 7.23
C GLY A 104 -0.78 -11.78 5.90
N LYS A 105 -1.34 -12.95 5.59
CA LYS A 105 -0.97 -13.77 4.42
C LYS A 105 -1.14 -13.07 3.06
N GLU A 106 -2.07 -12.11 2.97
CA GLU A 106 -2.30 -11.30 1.77
C GLU A 106 -1.06 -10.50 1.38
N THR A 107 -0.23 -10.12 2.35
CA THR A 107 1.00 -9.35 2.11
C THR A 107 1.94 -10.06 1.15
N MET A 108 2.08 -11.39 1.25
CA MET A 108 2.90 -12.17 0.32
C MET A 108 2.40 -12.01 -1.12
N ALA A 109 1.09 -12.09 -1.35
CA ALA A 109 0.52 -11.93 -2.69
C ALA A 109 0.71 -10.51 -3.24
N VAL A 110 0.63 -9.48 -2.38
CA VAL A 110 0.94 -8.09 -2.73
C VAL A 110 2.38 -7.95 -3.22
N PHE A 111 3.35 -8.48 -2.46
CA PHE A 111 4.76 -8.39 -2.84
C PHE A 111 5.12 -9.24 -4.06
N GLN A 112 4.49 -10.39 -4.24
CA GLN A 112 4.62 -11.18 -5.48
C GLN A 112 4.08 -10.42 -6.68
N ALA A 113 2.96 -9.72 -6.54
CA ALA A 113 2.41 -8.86 -7.59
C ALA A 113 3.37 -7.73 -7.95
N MET A 114 3.91 -7.01 -6.95
CA MET A 114 4.92 -5.96 -7.15
C MET A 114 6.16 -6.50 -7.88
N ALA A 115 6.69 -7.64 -7.45
CA ALA A 115 7.87 -8.28 -8.04
C ALA A 115 7.65 -8.73 -9.50
N THR A 116 6.42 -8.94 -9.92
CA THR A 116 6.06 -9.26 -11.33
C THR A 116 5.68 -8.04 -12.16
N GLY A 117 5.87 -6.83 -11.62
CA GLY A 117 5.63 -5.57 -12.33
C GLY A 117 4.19 -5.06 -12.24
N GLN A 118 3.36 -5.63 -11.35
CA GLN A 118 2.02 -5.11 -11.10
C GLN A 118 2.11 -3.90 -10.17
N VAL A 119 1.75 -2.72 -10.66
CA VAL A 119 1.74 -1.51 -9.84
C VAL A 119 0.76 -1.68 -8.68
N THR A 120 1.28 -1.63 -7.46
CA THR A 120 0.48 -1.90 -6.28
C THR A 120 0.74 -0.88 -5.18
N TYR A 121 -0.34 -0.31 -4.65
CA TYR A 121 -0.32 0.56 -3.48
C TYR A 121 -0.94 -0.15 -2.30
N ALA A 122 -0.34 0.02 -1.12
CA ALA A 122 -0.87 -0.58 0.10
C ALA A 122 -0.63 0.33 1.31
N THR A 123 -1.34 0.07 2.41
CA THR A 123 -0.95 0.63 3.69
C THR A 123 -0.48 -0.45 4.66
N ILE A 124 0.41 -0.06 5.56
CA ILE A 124 0.90 -0.92 6.65
C ILE A 124 0.98 -0.09 7.95
N HIS A 125 0.86 -0.73 9.08
CA HIS A 125 0.97 -0.06 10.37
C HIS A 125 2.38 -0.22 10.94
N ALA A 126 3.23 0.79 10.74
CA ALA A 126 4.56 0.91 11.33
C ALA A 126 4.96 2.39 11.41
N ASP A 127 5.94 2.73 12.23
CA ASP A 127 6.32 4.11 12.57
C ASP A 127 7.69 4.53 12.03
N SER A 128 8.41 3.62 11.37
CA SER A 128 9.70 3.88 10.72
C SER A 128 9.93 2.92 9.55
N THR A 129 10.81 3.29 8.62
CA THR A 129 11.20 2.44 7.48
C THR A 129 11.82 1.13 7.96
N SER A 130 12.69 1.16 8.98
CA SER A 130 13.25 -0.05 9.59
C SER A 130 12.21 -0.95 10.23
N ALA A 131 11.19 -0.38 10.90
CA ALA A 131 10.09 -1.15 11.47
C ALA A 131 9.21 -1.80 10.38
N ILE A 132 9.04 -1.14 9.22
CA ILE A 132 8.35 -1.74 8.06
C ILE A 132 9.12 -2.97 7.58
N VAL A 133 10.41 -2.81 7.28
CA VAL A 133 11.26 -3.91 6.81
C VAL A 133 11.25 -5.07 7.80
N HIS A 134 11.48 -4.79 9.08
CA HIS A 134 11.45 -5.80 10.13
C HIS A 134 10.10 -6.54 10.18
N ARG A 135 8.98 -5.82 10.06
CA ARG A 135 7.64 -6.40 10.07
C ARG A 135 7.38 -7.27 8.85
N LEU A 136 7.88 -6.87 7.68
CA LEU A 136 7.74 -7.63 6.44
C LEU A 136 8.56 -8.93 6.47
N GLU A 137 9.77 -8.89 7.00
CA GLU A 137 10.69 -10.03 7.02
C GLU A 137 10.36 -11.07 8.10
N ASN A 138 9.63 -10.69 9.13
CA ASN A 138 9.36 -11.56 10.30
C ASN A 138 7.90 -12.07 10.32
N PRO A 139 7.66 -13.19 11.03
CA PRO A 139 6.30 -13.67 11.27
C PRO A 139 5.38 -12.60 11.87
N PRO A 140 4.08 -12.57 11.51
CA PRO A 140 3.36 -13.55 10.66
C PRO A 140 3.49 -13.31 9.16
N ILE A 141 4.14 -12.25 8.68
CA ILE A 141 4.18 -11.86 7.26
C ILE A 141 5.25 -12.67 6.51
N ASN A 142 6.51 -12.61 6.95
CA ASN A 142 7.63 -13.42 6.47
C ASN A 142 7.91 -13.31 4.96
N ILE A 143 8.05 -12.08 4.45
CA ILE A 143 8.39 -11.80 3.05
C ILE A 143 9.88 -12.02 2.81
N PRO A 144 10.28 -12.82 1.81
CA PRO A 144 11.67 -12.88 1.37
C PRO A 144 12.18 -11.50 0.95
N ARG A 145 13.35 -11.12 1.43
CA ARG A 145 13.93 -9.78 1.21
C ARG A 145 13.99 -9.39 -0.27
N ILE A 146 14.28 -10.34 -1.14
CA ILE A 146 14.32 -10.11 -2.59
C ILE A 146 12.98 -9.60 -3.15
N LEU A 147 11.84 -9.98 -2.58
CA LEU A 147 10.54 -9.50 -3.02
C LEU A 147 10.27 -8.06 -2.57
N ILE A 148 10.94 -7.59 -1.51
CA ILE A 148 10.80 -6.20 -1.03
C ILE A 148 11.32 -5.21 -2.07
N LEU A 149 12.24 -5.61 -2.96
CA LEU A 149 12.71 -4.80 -4.08
C LEU A 149 11.60 -4.45 -5.10
N GLY A 150 10.48 -5.15 -5.09
CA GLY A 150 9.30 -4.77 -5.87
C GLY A 150 8.58 -3.54 -5.33
N LEU A 151 8.87 -3.11 -4.10
CA LEU A 151 8.38 -1.87 -3.50
C LEU A 151 9.37 -0.75 -3.82
N ASN A 152 8.90 0.31 -4.48
CA ASN A 152 9.75 1.44 -4.90
C ASN A 152 9.77 2.55 -3.84
N LEU A 153 8.60 2.89 -3.26
CA LEU A 153 8.45 4.02 -2.35
C LEU A 153 7.77 3.64 -1.03
N ILE A 154 8.31 4.17 0.06
CA ILE A 154 7.69 4.16 1.38
C ILE A 154 7.36 5.59 1.78
N ILE A 155 6.12 5.81 2.20
CA ILE A 155 5.60 7.10 2.65
C ILE A 155 5.24 6.99 4.12
N LEU A 156 5.99 7.64 4.99
CA LEU A 156 5.75 7.65 6.43
C LEU A 156 4.85 8.82 6.83
N GLN A 157 3.67 8.48 7.35
CA GLN A 157 2.71 9.43 7.91
C GLN A 157 2.82 9.53 9.42
N ALA A 158 2.82 10.75 9.93
CA ALA A 158 2.85 11.01 11.37
C ALA A 158 1.82 12.03 11.80
N GLN A 159 1.32 11.87 13.03
CA GLN A 159 0.65 12.94 13.75
C GLN A 159 1.73 13.79 14.44
N VAL A 160 1.73 15.08 14.16
CA VAL A 160 2.64 16.06 14.77
C VAL A 160 1.85 17.17 15.43
N ARG A 161 2.44 17.85 16.40
CA ARG A 161 1.88 19.06 16.99
C ARG A 161 2.57 20.28 16.37
N VAL A 162 1.77 21.13 15.73
CA VAL A 162 2.21 22.42 15.20
C VAL A 162 1.39 23.50 15.88
N LYS A 163 2.04 24.47 16.53
CA LYS A 163 1.37 25.55 17.29
C LYS A 163 0.25 25.02 18.22
N ASN A 164 0.56 23.97 18.97
CA ASN A 164 -0.34 23.27 19.90
C ASN A 164 -1.56 22.57 19.27
N GLN A 165 -1.68 22.52 17.95
CA GLN A 165 -2.71 21.78 17.23
C GLN A 165 -2.17 20.47 16.68
N ARG A 166 -2.97 19.38 16.79
CA ARG A 166 -2.64 18.09 16.17
C ARG A 166 -2.84 18.21 14.65
N THR A 167 -1.79 17.94 13.92
CA THR A 167 -1.81 17.91 12.44
C THR A 167 -1.22 16.60 11.93
N ARG A 168 -1.59 16.23 10.71
CA ARG A 168 -1.06 15.06 10.01
C ARG A 168 -0.08 15.52 8.95
N ARG A 169 1.09 14.88 8.86
CA ARG A 169 2.14 15.23 7.90
C ARG A 169 2.80 13.97 7.36
N ILE A 170 3.24 14.02 6.11
CA ILE A 170 4.26 13.11 5.62
C ILE A 170 5.55 13.52 6.32
N ARG A 171 6.12 12.60 7.06
CA ARG A 171 7.36 12.77 7.81
C ARG A 171 8.58 12.42 6.98
N GLU A 172 8.42 11.38 6.15
CA GLU A 172 9.52 10.78 5.39
C GLU A 172 8.97 10.21 4.09
N LEU A 173 9.74 10.35 3.03
CA LEU A 173 9.55 9.70 1.74
C LEU A 173 10.86 8.99 1.42
N THR A 174 10.80 7.66 1.31
CA THR A 174 11.99 6.82 1.17
C THR A 174 11.89 5.99 -0.11
N GLU A 175 12.89 6.05 -0.97
CA GLU A 175 13.02 5.18 -2.13
C GLU A 175 13.82 3.93 -1.76
N ILE A 176 13.34 2.76 -2.20
CA ILE A 176 14.08 1.50 -2.09
C ILE A 176 14.86 1.32 -3.40
N VAL A 177 16.19 1.34 -3.31
CA VAL A 177 17.07 1.30 -4.49
C VAL A 177 17.79 -0.02 -4.68
N GLY A 178 17.85 -0.87 -3.65
CA GLY A 178 18.54 -2.16 -3.78
C GLY A 178 18.75 -2.92 -2.47
N ILE A 179 19.55 -3.96 -2.56
CA ILE A 179 20.04 -4.74 -1.42
C ILE A 179 21.57 -4.67 -1.46
N GLU A 180 22.19 -4.34 -0.34
CA GLU A 180 23.63 -4.32 -0.19
C GLU A 180 24.18 -5.76 -0.32
N PRO A 181 25.16 -6.04 -1.23
CA PRO A 181 25.57 -7.41 -1.55
C PRO A 181 26.22 -8.18 -0.41
N VAL A 182 26.87 -7.50 0.55
CA VAL A 182 27.63 -8.14 1.63
C VAL A 182 26.75 -8.32 2.87
N SER A 183 26.11 -7.24 3.35
CA SER A 183 25.25 -7.28 4.54
C SER A 183 23.85 -7.79 4.24
N SER A 184 23.46 -7.81 2.97
CA SER A 184 22.08 -8.05 2.52
C SER A 184 21.06 -7.06 3.08
N GLU A 185 21.48 -5.87 3.50
CA GLU A 185 20.60 -4.81 3.97
C GLU A 185 19.89 -4.10 2.82
N ILE A 186 18.69 -3.60 3.06
CA ILE A 186 17.94 -2.82 2.08
C ILE A 186 18.57 -1.43 1.98
N ILE A 187 18.99 -1.05 0.77
CA ILE A 187 19.49 0.28 0.47
C ILE A 187 18.31 1.19 0.16
N SER A 188 18.23 2.32 0.84
CA SER A 188 17.19 3.33 0.65
C SER A 188 17.77 4.75 0.66
N ASN A 189 17.10 5.64 -0.07
CA ASN A 189 17.39 7.08 -0.14
C ASN A 189 16.27 7.90 0.47
#